data_d484e5d14c4061bc98a2818dfebd0702
#
_entry.id   d484e5d14c4061bc98a2818dfebd0702
#
_cell.length_a   1.000
_cell.length_b   1.000
_cell.length_c   1.000
_cell.angle_alpha   90.00
_cell.angle_beta   90.00
_cell.angle_gamma   90.00
#
_symmetry.space_group_name_H-M   'P 1'
#
loop_
_entity.id
_entity.type
_entity.pdbx_description
1 polymer ?
#
loop_
_entity_poly.entity_id
_entity_poly.type
_entity_poly.pdbx_seq_one_letter_code
_entity_poly.pdbx_strand_id
1 'polypeptide(L)'
;MKKFIFCILFLLTLCREKQGDQKMSTPTPHINAPKDAFAKTVLLPGDPKRARYVAEKFLQDAKLVNDVRGVQGYTGYYKGVKVSVMATGMGIPSMGIYSYELFNGYDVENLIRIGSIGAINENINLKDVIVATSASTNSNYGKNFNLEGTISAGASYKIIKKVDKVVERLQLQNKVKYGQILSSDTFYTDEKESDLKWSKMGVLGVEMEGYSLYLNAARAGKDALVLATVSDQLIRKEFLSSEERTYSFDEMVTIALETAVELN
;
A
#
# COMPACT_ATOMS: atom_id res chain seq x y z
N MET A 1 21.99 -44.03 28.69
CA MET A 1 20.81 -43.20 28.41
C MET A 1 21.11 -41.71 28.22
N LYS A 2 22.12 -41.10 28.86
CA LYS A 2 22.44 -39.67 28.70
C LYS A 2 23.07 -39.22 27.34
N LYS A 3 23.66 -40.12 26.56
CA LYS A 3 24.27 -39.81 25.25
C LYS A 3 23.27 -39.76 24.10
N PHE A 4 22.08 -40.34 24.21
CA PHE A 4 21.06 -40.35 23.17
C PHE A 4 20.21 -39.05 23.14
N ILE A 5 20.05 -38.39 24.27
CA ILE A 5 19.27 -37.15 24.41
C ILE A 5 20.04 -35.98 23.82
N PHE A 6 21.38 -35.99 23.88
CA PHE A 6 22.21 -34.89 23.32
C PHE A 6 22.24 -34.87 21.80
N CYS A 7 22.15 -36.06 21.15
CA CYS A 7 22.09 -36.15 19.68
C CYS A 7 20.75 -35.68 19.10
N ILE A 8 19.64 -35.89 19.80
CA ILE A 8 18.31 -35.48 19.34
C ILE A 8 18.14 -33.94 19.45
N LEU A 9 18.67 -33.30 20.49
CA LEU A 9 18.69 -31.86 20.61
C LEU A 9 19.58 -31.19 19.54
N PHE A 10 20.70 -31.82 19.17
CA PHE A 10 21.60 -31.28 18.14
C PHE A 10 21.02 -31.43 16.72
N LEU A 11 20.24 -32.48 16.44
CA LEU A 11 19.53 -32.69 15.19
C LEU A 11 18.32 -31.73 15.03
N LEU A 12 17.66 -31.36 16.12
CA LEU A 12 16.57 -30.37 16.11
C LEU A 12 17.06 -28.94 15.95
N THR A 13 18.32 -28.64 16.28
CA THR A 13 18.95 -27.33 16.06
C THR A 13 19.48 -27.18 14.64
N LEU A 14 19.78 -28.27 13.95
CA LEU A 14 20.25 -28.25 12.55
C LEU A 14 19.11 -28.19 11.50
N CYS A 15 17.86 -28.50 11.88
CA CYS A 15 16.68 -28.40 11.00
C CYS A 15 15.97 -27.02 11.00
N ARG A 16 16.53 -26.02 11.68
CA ARG A 16 16.23 -24.62 11.44
C ARG A 16 17.30 -24.01 10.54
N GLU A 17 17.53 -24.58 9.39
CA GLU A 17 17.98 -23.77 8.27
C GLU A 17 16.94 -22.67 8.12
N LYS A 18 17.29 -21.46 8.53
CA LYS A 18 16.68 -20.25 8.02
C LYS A 18 16.65 -20.46 6.51
N GLN A 19 15.48 -20.68 5.91
CA GLN A 19 15.27 -20.33 4.53
C GLN A 19 15.64 -18.84 4.47
N GLY A 20 16.91 -18.58 4.19
CA GLY A 20 17.42 -17.23 4.04
C GLY A 20 16.56 -16.63 2.95
N ASP A 21 15.95 -15.50 3.23
CA ASP A 21 15.25 -14.71 2.24
C ASP A 21 16.21 -14.56 1.06
N GLN A 22 15.99 -15.35 0.01
CA GLN A 22 16.79 -15.27 -1.21
C GLN A 22 16.46 -13.92 -1.82
N LYS A 23 17.35 -12.95 -1.57
CA LYS A 23 17.19 -11.58 -2.11
C LYS A 23 17.01 -11.72 -3.61
N MET A 24 15.90 -11.19 -4.15
CA MET A 24 15.62 -11.28 -5.57
C MET A 24 16.72 -10.59 -6.38
N SER A 25 17.11 -11.22 -7.50
CA SER A 25 17.97 -10.55 -8.47
C SER A 25 17.22 -9.42 -9.16
N THR A 26 17.90 -8.30 -9.39
CA THR A 26 17.38 -7.18 -10.20
C THR A 26 18.09 -7.13 -11.56
N PRO A 27 17.39 -6.77 -12.63
CA PRO A 27 15.95 -6.45 -12.71
C PRO A 27 15.07 -7.66 -12.40
N THR A 28 13.85 -7.38 -11.89
CA THR A 28 12.84 -8.39 -11.59
C THR A 28 11.92 -8.63 -12.80
N PRO A 29 11.03 -9.65 -12.81
CA PRO A 29 10.17 -9.91 -13.97
C PRO A 29 9.23 -8.78 -14.38
N HIS A 30 8.84 -7.90 -13.44
CA HIS A 30 7.88 -6.84 -13.70
C HIS A 30 8.47 -5.43 -13.50
N ILE A 31 9.72 -5.32 -13.04
CA ILE A 31 10.42 -4.05 -12.84
C ILE A 31 11.80 -4.14 -13.48
N ASN A 32 11.99 -3.41 -14.58
CA ASN A 32 13.26 -3.38 -15.34
C ASN A 32 14.13 -2.18 -14.91
N ALA A 33 14.26 -1.98 -13.61
CA ALA A 33 15.08 -0.92 -13.06
C ALA A 33 16.43 -1.45 -12.53
N PRO A 34 17.50 -0.65 -12.53
CA PRO A 34 18.71 -0.97 -11.77
C PRO A 34 18.42 -1.09 -10.27
N LYS A 35 19.25 -1.83 -9.55
CA LYS A 35 19.04 -2.12 -8.13
C LYS A 35 18.82 -0.87 -7.26
N ASP A 36 19.56 0.20 -7.53
CA ASP A 36 19.53 1.44 -6.74
C ASP A 36 18.59 2.51 -7.30
N ALA A 37 17.71 2.12 -8.24
CA ALA A 37 16.84 3.05 -8.93
C ALA A 37 15.80 3.67 -7.99
N PHE A 38 15.24 2.89 -7.07
CA PHE A 38 14.19 3.37 -6.17
C PHE A 38 14.73 4.02 -4.89
N ALA A 39 13.92 4.89 -4.32
CA ALA A 39 14.13 5.46 -2.99
C ALA A 39 13.72 4.45 -1.90
N LYS A 40 14.07 4.73 -0.65
CA LYS A 40 13.63 3.94 0.52
C LYS A 40 12.11 4.01 0.72
N THR A 41 11.49 5.11 0.33
CA THR A 41 10.04 5.30 0.36
C THR A 41 9.49 5.42 -1.06
N VAL A 42 8.50 4.57 -1.40
CA VAL A 42 7.84 4.56 -2.71
C VAL A 42 6.35 4.81 -2.54
N LEU A 43 5.82 5.78 -3.29
CA LEU A 43 4.39 6.04 -3.37
C LEU A 43 3.77 5.16 -4.46
N LEU A 44 2.65 4.52 -4.17
CA LEU A 44 2.02 3.52 -5.04
C LEU A 44 0.59 3.92 -5.46
N PRO A 45 0.41 4.70 -6.52
CA PRO A 45 -0.89 4.82 -7.19
C PRO A 45 -1.21 3.55 -7.99
N GLY A 46 -2.48 3.24 -8.17
CA GLY A 46 -2.90 2.19 -9.12
C GLY A 46 -2.70 2.61 -10.57
N ASP A 47 -3.02 3.87 -10.88
CA ASP A 47 -3.04 4.45 -12.23
C ASP A 47 -1.65 4.96 -12.66
N PRO A 48 -1.11 4.49 -13.82
CA PRO A 48 0.15 5.00 -14.38
C PRO A 48 0.12 6.50 -14.69
N LYS A 49 -1.03 7.05 -15.10
CA LYS A 49 -1.17 8.49 -15.32
C LYS A 49 -1.00 9.29 -14.04
N ARG A 50 -1.52 8.77 -12.92
CA ARG A 50 -1.30 9.40 -11.61
C ARG A 50 0.17 9.29 -11.18
N ALA A 51 0.85 8.17 -11.43
CA ALA A 51 2.28 8.06 -11.16
C ALA A 51 3.08 9.14 -11.90
N ARG A 52 2.81 9.33 -13.19
CA ARG A 52 3.42 10.38 -14.01
C ARG A 52 3.08 11.78 -13.48
N TYR A 53 1.81 12.04 -13.20
CA TYR A 53 1.36 13.33 -12.67
C TYR A 53 2.06 13.71 -11.37
N VAL A 54 2.18 12.77 -10.43
CA VAL A 54 2.90 13.00 -9.18
C VAL A 54 4.37 13.29 -9.42
N ALA A 55 5.01 12.53 -10.31
CA ALA A 55 6.42 12.75 -10.66
C ALA A 55 6.64 14.13 -11.28
N GLU A 56 5.85 14.51 -12.28
CA GLU A 56 6.00 15.78 -13.02
C GLU A 56 5.64 17.01 -12.17
N LYS A 57 4.63 16.90 -11.32
CA LYS A 57 4.15 18.04 -10.53
C LYS A 57 4.90 18.27 -9.23
N PHE A 58 5.31 17.22 -8.55
CA PHE A 58 5.80 17.31 -7.17
C PHE A 58 7.28 16.97 -7.00
N LEU A 59 7.87 16.17 -7.90
CA LEU A 59 9.26 15.76 -7.73
C LEU A 59 10.21 16.61 -8.58
N GLN A 60 11.32 17.03 -7.99
CA GLN A 60 12.44 17.64 -8.70
C GLN A 60 13.32 16.54 -9.32
N ASP A 61 13.85 16.79 -10.51
CA ASP A 61 14.74 15.89 -11.25
C ASP A 61 14.18 14.47 -11.43
N ALA A 62 12.85 14.35 -11.60
CA ALA A 62 12.17 13.07 -11.75
C ALA A 62 12.64 12.33 -13.00
N LYS A 63 13.06 11.09 -12.83
CA LYS A 63 13.50 10.20 -13.90
C LYS A 63 12.63 8.97 -13.98
N LEU A 64 12.21 8.59 -15.19
CA LEU A 64 11.55 7.31 -15.44
C LEU A 64 12.54 6.16 -15.18
N VAL A 65 12.21 5.26 -14.28
CA VAL A 65 13.06 4.12 -13.90
C VAL A 65 12.44 2.79 -14.24
N ASN A 66 11.14 2.74 -14.51
CA ASN A 66 10.43 1.54 -14.99
C ASN A 66 9.29 1.91 -15.93
N ASP A 67 9.09 1.12 -17.00
CA ASP A 67 7.93 1.20 -17.91
C ASP A 67 7.51 -0.19 -18.42
N VAL A 68 7.87 -1.24 -17.72
CA VAL A 68 7.47 -2.61 -18.07
C VAL A 68 5.96 -2.73 -17.98
N ARG A 69 5.32 -3.22 -19.05
CA ARG A 69 3.85 -3.37 -19.14
C ARG A 69 3.07 -2.05 -19.01
N GLY A 70 3.72 -0.89 -19.24
CA GLY A 70 3.11 0.42 -19.02
C GLY A 70 2.96 0.80 -17.53
N VAL A 71 3.52 0.01 -16.63
CA VAL A 71 3.52 0.29 -15.19
C VAL A 71 4.70 1.21 -14.87
N GLN A 72 4.46 2.50 -15.03
CA GLN A 72 5.50 3.52 -14.93
C GLN A 72 5.94 3.76 -13.49
N GLY A 73 7.27 3.82 -13.31
CA GLY A 73 7.91 4.18 -12.05
C GLY A 73 8.91 5.31 -12.26
N TYR A 74 8.91 6.27 -11.34
CA TYR A 74 9.75 7.46 -11.36
C TYR A 74 10.48 7.62 -10.04
N THR A 75 11.67 8.20 -10.09
CA THR A 75 12.44 8.57 -8.90
C THR A 75 12.94 9.99 -9.05
N GLY A 76 12.77 10.81 -8.02
CA GLY A 76 13.19 12.21 -7.97
C GLY A 76 13.38 12.67 -6.54
N TYR A 77 13.29 13.98 -6.32
CA TYR A 77 13.48 14.58 -5.00
C TYR A 77 12.26 15.43 -4.60
N TYR A 78 11.86 15.33 -3.35
CA TYR A 78 10.87 16.19 -2.72
C TYR A 78 11.48 16.81 -1.47
N LYS A 79 11.59 18.15 -1.43
CA LYS A 79 12.27 18.88 -0.34
C LYS A 79 13.67 18.32 -0.01
N GLY A 80 14.43 17.95 -1.04
CA GLY A 80 15.79 17.40 -0.91
C GLY A 80 15.85 15.93 -0.51
N VAL A 81 14.72 15.25 -0.26
CA VAL A 81 14.65 13.82 0.06
C VAL A 81 14.34 13.03 -1.21
N LYS A 82 15.10 11.95 -1.46
CA LYS A 82 14.84 11.02 -2.56
C LYS A 82 13.52 10.28 -2.32
N VAL A 83 12.58 10.37 -3.26
CA VAL A 83 11.27 9.69 -3.22
C VAL A 83 11.01 9.05 -4.58
N SER A 84 10.38 7.89 -4.58
CA SER A 84 9.90 7.25 -5.80
C SER A 84 8.37 7.21 -5.83
N VAL A 85 7.82 7.21 -7.03
CA VAL A 85 6.41 6.93 -7.28
C VAL A 85 6.32 5.89 -8.39
N MET A 86 5.54 4.83 -8.19
CA MET A 86 5.39 3.77 -9.17
C MET A 86 3.95 3.27 -9.19
N ALA A 87 3.38 3.13 -10.38
CA ALA A 87 2.07 2.52 -10.54
C ALA A 87 2.08 1.04 -10.14
N THR A 88 0.91 0.51 -9.81
CA THR A 88 0.76 -0.90 -9.44
C THR A 88 -0.29 -1.63 -10.27
N GLY A 89 -1.04 -0.93 -11.11
CA GLY A 89 -2.30 -1.46 -11.64
C GLY A 89 -3.37 -1.56 -10.55
N MET A 90 -4.39 -2.37 -10.79
CA MET A 90 -5.54 -2.55 -9.89
C MET A 90 -5.61 -3.99 -9.38
N GLY A 91 -6.12 -4.14 -8.17
CA GLY A 91 -6.45 -5.42 -7.55
C GLY A 91 -5.34 -6.02 -6.71
N ILE A 92 -5.76 -6.84 -5.76
CA ILE A 92 -4.91 -7.57 -4.81
C ILE A 92 -3.76 -8.33 -5.50
N PRO A 93 -3.97 -9.07 -6.61
CA PRO A 93 -2.87 -9.79 -7.27
C PRO A 93 -1.81 -8.85 -7.85
N SER A 94 -2.23 -7.74 -8.46
CA SER A 94 -1.30 -6.78 -9.08
C SER A 94 -0.46 -6.07 -8.01
N MET A 95 -1.08 -5.52 -6.97
CA MET A 95 -0.38 -4.96 -5.82
C MET A 95 0.55 -6.00 -5.18
N GLY A 96 0.12 -7.25 -5.09
CA GLY A 96 0.92 -8.36 -4.56
C GLY A 96 2.23 -8.55 -5.31
N ILE A 97 2.23 -8.45 -6.65
CA ILE A 97 3.44 -8.55 -7.47
C ILE A 97 4.39 -7.38 -7.17
N TYR A 98 3.93 -6.15 -7.37
CA TYR A 98 4.81 -4.97 -7.31
C TYR A 98 5.33 -4.70 -5.89
N SER A 99 4.51 -4.85 -4.86
CA SER A 99 4.98 -4.69 -3.47
C SER A 99 6.00 -5.75 -3.09
N TYR A 100 5.81 -7.00 -3.53
CA TYR A 100 6.77 -8.09 -3.29
C TYR A 100 8.12 -7.79 -3.96
N GLU A 101 8.12 -7.40 -5.23
CA GLU A 101 9.36 -7.11 -5.97
C GLU A 101 10.09 -5.89 -5.40
N LEU A 102 9.38 -4.81 -5.05
CA LEU A 102 9.97 -3.62 -4.45
C LEU A 102 10.65 -3.93 -3.10
N PHE A 103 9.99 -4.69 -2.22
CA PHE A 103 10.57 -5.04 -0.92
C PHE A 103 11.75 -6.01 -1.04
N ASN A 104 11.66 -7.04 -1.89
CA ASN A 104 12.64 -8.12 -1.91
C ASN A 104 13.75 -7.92 -2.95
N GLY A 105 13.54 -7.12 -4.00
CA GLY A 105 14.52 -6.83 -5.05
C GLY A 105 15.22 -5.49 -4.90
N TYR A 106 14.50 -4.44 -4.49
CA TYR A 106 14.97 -3.05 -4.61
C TYR A 106 15.28 -2.36 -3.28
N ASP A 107 15.35 -3.08 -2.19
CA ASP A 107 15.71 -2.54 -0.86
C ASP A 107 14.78 -1.39 -0.37
N VAL A 108 13.54 -1.38 -0.83
CA VAL A 108 12.54 -0.43 -0.38
C VAL A 108 12.15 -0.74 1.06
N GLU A 109 12.03 0.30 1.88
CA GLU A 109 11.70 0.19 3.31
C GLU A 109 10.22 0.48 3.58
N ASN A 110 9.67 1.47 2.86
CA ASN A 110 8.33 1.98 3.11
C ASN A 110 7.55 2.04 1.80
N LEU A 111 6.36 1.44 1.76
CA LEU A 111 5.41 1.57 0.66
C LEU A 111 4.17 2.31 1.13
N ILE A 112 3.85 3.44 0.49
CA ILE A 112 2.65 4.23 0.78
C ILE A 112 1.74 4.20 -0.44
N ARG A 113 0.65 3.44 -0.36
CA ARG A 113 -0.37 3.49 -1.42
C ARG A 113 -1.08 4.84 -1.39
N ILE A 114 -1.24 5.46 -2.56
CA ILE A 114 -1.98 6.70 -2.80
C ILE A 114 -3.11 6.41 -3.78
N GLY A 115 -4.21 5.91 -3.25
CA GLY A 115 -5.32 5.36 -4.02
C GLY A 115 -6.59 6.20 -4.02
N SER A 116 -7.62 5.67 -4.69
CA SER A 116 -9.01 6.09 -4.54
C SER A 116 -9.79 5.03 -3.75
N ILE A 117 -10.89 5.44 -3.13
CA ILE A 117 -11.74 4.58 -2.32
C ILE A 117 -13.20 4.99 -2.43
N GLY A 118 -14.10 4.01 -2.47
CA GLY A 118 -15.53 4.23 -2.32
C GLY A 118 -15.92 4.24 -0.84
N ALA A 119 -16.41 5.36 -0.31
CA ALA A 119 -16.85 5.46 1.07
C ALA A 119 -18.19 4.74 1.27
N ILE A 120 -18.27 3.92 2.33
CA ILE A 120 -19.47 3.21 2.78
C ILE A 120 -19.90 3.64 4.19
N ASN A 121 -19.48 4.82 4.62
CA ASN A 121 -19.89 5.45 5.87
C ASN A 121 -20.47 6.83 5.56
N GLU A 122 -21.68 7.14 6.06
CA GLU A 122 -22.42 8.37 5.74
C GLU A 122 -21.71 9.65 6.16
N ASN A 123 -20.84 9.59 7.18
CA ASN A 123 -20.11 10.74 7.71
C ASN A 123 -18.82 11.07 6.94
N ILE A 124 -18.55 10.37 5.85
CA ILE A 124 -17.37 10.58 5.00
C ILE A 124 -17.80 11.25 3.70
N ASN A 125 -17.10 12.30 3.31
CA ASN A 125 -17.43 13.10 2.14
C ASN A 125 -16.48 12.82 0.98
N LEU A 126 -16.91 13.16 -0.25
CA LEU A 126 -16.01 13.20 -1.40
C LEU A 126 -14.79 14.06 -1.08
N LYS A 127 -13.62 13.62 -1.53
CA LYS A 127 -12.30 14.25 -1.32
C LYS A 127 -11.78 14.18 0.13
N ASP A 128 -12.47 13.57 1.08
CA ASP A 128 -11.85 13.18 2.35
C ASP A 128 -10.74 12.16 2.09
N VAL A 129 -9.72 12.15 2.94
CA VAL A 129 -8.62 11.18 2.86
C VAL A 129 -8.76 10.15 3.98
N ILE A 130 -8.79 8.87 3.62
CA ILE A 130 -8.79 7.77 4.58
C ILE A 130 -7.36 7.29 4.80
N VAL A 131 -6.92 7.28 6.04
CA VAL A 131 -5.74 6.59 6.55
C VAL A 131 -6.19 5.21 7.01
N ALA A 132 -5.91 4.18 6.22
CA ALA A 132 -6.38 2.84 6.50
C ALA A 132 -5.52 2.16 7.57
N THR A 133 -6.06 2.03 8.78
CA THR A 133 -5.36 1.37 9.90
C THR A 133 -5.26 -0.13 9.73
N SER A 134 -6.20 -0.73 9.01
CA SER A 134 -6.21 -2.15 8.63
C SER A 134 -7.08 -2.37 7.40
N ALA A 135 -6.89 -3.50 6.73
CA ALA A 135 -7.69 -3.92 5.59
C ALA A 135 -8.32 -5.30 5.84
N SER A 136 -9.65 -5.34 5.86
CA SER A 136 -10.41 -6.58 5.70
C SER A 136 -10.45 -6.97 4.22
N THR A 137 -10.87 -8.20 3.89
CA THR A 137 -10.97 -8.64 2.50
C THR A 137 -11.98 -9.75 2.30
N ASN A 138 -12.48 -9.86 1.08
CA ASN A 138 -13.21 -11.03 0.56
C ASN A 138 -12.29 -11.93 -0.30
N SER A 139 -10.99 -11.60 -0.42
CA SER A 139 -10.00 -12.35 -1.18
C SER A 139 -9.44 -13.55 -0.42
N ASN A 140 -9.00 -14.54 -1.18
CA ASN A 140 -8.23 -15.67 -0.64
C ASN A 140 -6.72 -15.43 -0.62
N TYR A 141 -6.23 -14.23 -0.92
CA TYR A 141 -4.79 -13.93 -1.01
C TYR A 141 -4.00 -14.37 0.23
N GLY A 142 -4.54 -14.15 1.42
CA GLY A 142 -3.88 -14.54 2.68
C GLY A 142 -3.63 -16.04 2.84
N LYS A 143 -4.37 -16.90 2.14
CA LYS A 143 -4.17 -18.36 2.18
C LYS A 143 -2.82 -18.80 1.58
N ASN A 144 -2.21 -17.98 0.72
CA ASN A 144 -0.89 -18.27 0.13
C ASN A 144 0.24 -18.30 1.18
N PHE A 145 0.02 -17.75 2.36
CA PHE A 145 1.01 -17.76 3.44
C PHE A 145 0.98 -19.02 4.31
N ASN A 146 0.04 -19.94 4.08
CA ASN A 146 -0.13 -21.21 4.82
C ASN A 146 -0.11 -21.04 6.35
N LEU A 147 -0.73 -20.00 6.86
CA LEU A 147 -0.85 -19.78 8.29
C LEU A 147 -2.00 -20.61 8.88
N GLU A 148 -1.80 -21.19 10.06
CA GLU A 148 -2.85 -21.83 10.85
C GLU A 148 -3.71 -20.75 11.52
N GLY A 149 -4.65 -20.14 10.77
CA GLY A 149 -5.53 -19.07 11.24
C GLY A 149 -5.64 -17.92 10.26
N THR A 150 -6.16 -16.80 10.76
CA THR A 150 -6.36 -15.56 9.99
C THR A 150 -5.44 -14.47 10.51
N ILE A 151 -4.61 -13.92 9.63
CA ILE A 151 -3.74 -12.78 9.96
C ILE A 151 -4.49 -11.47 9.75
N SER A 152 -4.32 -10.52 10.67
CA SER A 152 -4.78 -9.15 10.52
C SER A 152 -3.86 -8.37 9.57
N ALA A 153 -4.42 -7.85 8.47
CA ALA A 153 -3.70 -6.98 7.56
C ALA A 153 -3.69 -5.54 8.13
N GLY A 154 -2.69 -5.23 8.93
CA GLY A 154 -2.54 -3.94 9.62
C GLY A 154 -1.52 -3.02 8.98
N ALA A 155 -1.77 -1.72 9.03
CA ALA A 155 -0.82 -0.69 8.65
C ALA A 155 0.33 -0.57 9.65
N SER A 156 1.47 -0.07 9.19
CA SER A 156 2.61 0.19 10.06
C SER A 156 2.34 1.39 10.96
N TYR A 157 2.29 1.17 12.26
CA TYR A 157 2.08 2.22 13.26
C TYR A 157 3.14 3.33 13.17
N LYS A 158 4.37 2.97 12.81
CA LYS A 158 5.45 3.93 12.55
C LYS A 158 5.05 4.97 11.50
N ILE A 159 4.46 4.53 10.36
CA ILE A 159 4.03 5.46 9.30
C ILE A 159 2.81 6.26 9.76
N ILE A 160 1.82 5.64 10.41
CA ILE A 160 0.63 6.33 10.94
C ILE A 160 1.03 7.52 11.82
N LYS A 161 1.96 7.32 12.77
CA LYS A 161 2.44 8.42 13.64
C LYS A 161 3.08 9.58 12.87
N LYS A 162 3.70 9.31 11.73
CA LYS A 162 4.25 10.37 10.88
C LYS A 162 3.15 11.10 10.12
N VAL A 163 2.15 10.37 9.63
CA VAL A 163 0.96 10.95 9.00
C VAL A 163 0.23 11.86 9.99
N ASP A 164 0.03 11.45 11.24
CA ASP A 164 -0.64 12.28 12.27
C ASP A 164 0.02 13.65 12.41
N LYS A 165 1.36 13.68 12.54
CA LYS A 165 2.13 14.93 12.61
C LYS A 165 1.99 15.79 11.36
N VAL A 166 1.99 15.14 10.17
CA VAL A 166 1.82 15.84 8.90
C VAL A 166 0.42 16.45 8.79
N VAL A 167 -0.61 15.67 9.11
CA VAL A 167 -2.02 16.12 9.10
C VAL A 167 -2.24 17.30 10.05
N GLU A 168 -1.66 17.25 11.24
CA GLU A 168 -1.71 18.34 12.20
C GLU A 168 -1.02 19.59 11.66
N ARG A 169 0.20 19.48 11.14
CA ARG A 169 0.97 20.58 10.55
C ARG A 169 0.28 21.22 9.35
N LEU A 170 -0.40 20.42 8.53
CA LEU A 170 -1.15 20.89 7.35
C LEU A 170 -2.57 21.36 7.68
N GLN A 171 -3.02 21.24 8.93
CA GLN A 171 -4.37 21.60 9.41
C GLN A 171 -5.50 20.86 8.66
N LEU A 172 -5.28 19.57 8.34
CA LEU A 172 -6.20 18.72 7.58
C LEU A 172 -7.04 17.77 8.43
N GLN A 173 -7.09 17.92 9.76
CA GLN A 173 -7.76 17.00 10.69
C GLN A 173 -9.24 16.78 10.34
N ASN A 174 -9.92 17.80 9.83
CA ASN A 174 -11.33 17.69 9.47
C ASN A 174 -11.58 16.82 8.22
N LYS A 175 -10.57 16.69 7.34
CA LYS A 175 -10.64 15.94 6.07
C LYS A 175 -10.05 14.55 6.15
N VAL A 176 -9.26 14.25 7.18
CA VAL A 176 -8.59 12.95 7.32
C VAL A 176 -9.35 12.07 8.30
N LYS A 177 -9.65 10.84 7.86
CA LYS A 177 -10.38 9.83 8.64
C LYS A 177 -9.50 8.60 8.83
N TYR A 178 -9.49 8.05 10.04
CA TYR A 178 -8.70 6.88 10.38
C TYR A 178 -9.62 5.69 10.64
N GLY A 179 -9.35 4.55 10.02
CA GLY A 179 -10.13 3.34 10.28
C GLY A 179 -9.82 2.20 9.34
N GLN A 180 -10.56 1.12 9.51
CA GLN A 180 -10.43 -0.06 8.66
C GLN A 180 -11.13 0.13 7.32
N ILE A 181 -10.58 -0.52 6.30
CA ILE A 181 -11.13 -0.56 4.95
C ILE A 181 -11.40 -1.99 4.49
N LEU A 182 -12.13 -2.15 3.40
CA LEU A 182 -12.29 -3.42 2.70
C LEU A 182 -11.47 -3.39 1.41
N SER A 183 -10.59 -4.38 1.22
CA SER A 183 -9.98 -4.67 -0.08
C SER A 183 -10.76 -5.79 -0.76
N SER A 184 -11.45 -5.45 -1.85
CA SER A 184 -12.32 -6.37 -2.57
C SER A 184 -11.66 -6.91 -3.85
N ASP A 185 -11.88 -8.18 -4.18
CA ASP A 185 -11.47 -8.79 -5.45
C ASP A 185 -12.38 -8.38 -6.61
N THR A 186 -13.57 -7.84 -6.32
CA THR A 186 -14.57 -7.49 -7.33
C THR A 186 -14.98 -6.02 -7.21
N PHE A 187 -15.07 -5.35 -8.37
CA PHE A 187 -15.62 -3.99 -8.45
C PHE A 187 -17.12 -4.02 -8.75
N TYR A 188 -17.55 -4.93 -9.62
CA TYR A 188 -18.96 -5.16 -9.93
C TYR A 188 -19.44 -6.39 -9.15
N THR A 189 -20.52 -6.25 -8.38
CA THR A 189 -21.11 -7.31 -7.57
C THR A 189 -22.61 -7.38 -7.74
N ASP A 190 -23.16 -8.59 -7.71
CA ASP A 190 -24.60 -8.83 -7.70
C ASP A 190 -25.23 -8.63 -6.31
N GLU A 191 -24.41 -8.66 -5.26
CA GLU A 191 -24.81 -8.46 -3.85
C GLU A 191 -24.95 -6.97 -3.53
N LYS A 192 -26.15 -6.42 -3.72
CA LYS A 192 -26.44 -4.97 -3.55
C LYS A 192 -26.30 -4.45 -2.11
N GLU A 193 -26.34 -5.34 -1.10
CA GLU A 193 -26.27 -4.96 0.30
C GLU A 193 -24.89 -5.25 0.94
N SER A 194 -23.93 -5.73 0.17
CA SER A 194 -22.61 -6.08 0.68
C SER A 194 -21.96 -4.91 1.43
N ASP A 195 -21.98 -3.72 0.83
CA ASP A 195 -21.37 -2.53 1.39
C ASP A 195 -21.99 -2.12 2.74
N LEU A 196 -23.32 -2.27 2.86
CA LEU A 196 -24.03 -1.98 4.11
C LEU A 196 -23.67 -2.96 5.24
N LYS A 197 -23.39 -4.23 4.91
CA LYS A 197 -22.94 -5.21 5.91
C LYS A 197 -21.56 -4.82 6.46
N TRP A 198 -20.66 -4.42 5.61
CA TRP A 198 -19.31 -3.94 6.01
C TRP A 198 -19.37 -2.60 6.77
N SER A 199 -20.23 -1.69 6.34
CA SER A 199 -20.46 -0.41 7.02
C SER A 199 -20.91 -0.61 8.47
N LYS A 200 -21.82 -1.57 8.73
CA LYS A 200 -22.26 -1.93 10.09
C LYS A 200 -21.14 -2.44 11.00
N MET A 201 -20.06 -2.93 10.42
CA MET A 201 -18.85 -3.36 11.14
C MET A 201 -17.83 -2.24 11.33
N GLY A 202 -18.18 -1.00 10.96
CA GLY A 202 -17.30 0.17 11.09
C GLY A 202 -16.25 0.31 9.98
N VAL A 203 -16.40 -0.42 8.86
CA VAL A 203 -15.53 -0.26 7.68
C VAL A 203 -15.85 1.07 7.00
N LEU A 204 -14.82 1.87 6.72
CA LEU A 204 -14.99 3.22 6.20
C LEU A 204 -15.21 3.27 4.70
N GLY A 205 -14.60 2.36 3.96
CA GLY A 205 -14.67 2.35 2.50
C GLY A 205 -14.12 1.07 1.88
N VAL A 206 -14.35 0.92 0.57
CA VAL A 206 -13.92 -0.22 -0.24
C VAL A 206 -12.92 0.21 -1.31
N GLU A 207 -11.81 -0.50 -1.41
CA GLU A 207 -10.78 -0.41 -2.45
C GLU A 207 -10.33 -1.82 -2.84
N MET A 208 -9.21 -2.00 -3.56
CA MET A 208 -8.89 -3.31 -4.15
C MET A 208 -7.44 -3.78 -3.90
N GLU A 209 -6.61 -3.16 -3.04
CA GLU A 209 -5.17 -3.45 -2.98
C GLU A 209 -4.56 -3.53 -1.57
N GLY A 210 -5.11 -2.81 -0.60
CA GLY A 210 -4.51 -2.61 0.72
C GLY A 210 -4.18 -3.90 1.46
N TYR A 211 -5.03 -4.92 1.31
CA TYR A 211 -4.85 -6.20 1.98
C TYR A 211 -3.53 -6.89 1.59
N SER A 212 -3.25 -7.03 0.29
CA SER A 212 -2.00 -7.66 -0.17
C SER A 212 -0.77 -6.82 0.15
N LEU A 213 -0.89 -5.49 0.10
CA LEU A 213 0.20 -4.59 0.48
C LEU A 213 0.62 -4.80 1.94
N TYR A 214 -0.34 -4.84 2.86
CA TYR A 214 -0.05 -5.03 4.29
C TYR A 214 0.53 -6.41 4.60
N LEU A 215 0.00 -7.46 3.96
CA LEU A 215 0.54 -8.80 4.17
C LEU A 215 1.97 -8.95 3.63
N ASN A 216 2.28 -8.38 2.47
CA ASN A 216 3.62 -8.41 1.91
C ASN A 216 4.60 -7.59 2.76
N ALA A 217 4.20 -6.44 3.29
CA ALA A 217 5.00 -5.65 4.21
C ALA A 217 5.30 -6.45 5.50
N ALA A 218 4.28 -7.03 6.11
CA ALA A 218 4.44 -7.85 7.32
C ALA A 218 5.41 -9.02 7.08
N ARG A 219 5.27 -9.75 5.97
CA ARG A 219 6.16 -10.86 5.62
C ARG A 219 7.61 -10.41 5.38
N ALA A 220 7.80 -9.26 4.75
CA ALA A 220 9.13 -8.71 4.46
C ALA A 220 9.77 -8.01 5.68
N GLY A 221 9.06 -7.86 6.80
CA GLY A 221 9.52 -7.06 7.95
C GLY A 221 9.72 -5.58 7.58
N LYS A 222 8.88 -5.05 6.68
CA LYS A 222 8.91 -3.69 6.14
C LYS A 222 7.64 -2.92 6.50
N ASP A 223 7.61 -1.64 6.15
CA ASP A 223 6.53 -0.75 6.52
C ASP A 223 5.59 -0.44 5.34
N ALA A 224 4.28 -0.43 5.59
CA ALA A 224 3.31 -0.02 4.60
C ALA A 224 2.13 0.75 5.19
N LEU A 225 1.54 1.63 4.36
CA LEU A 225 0.32 2.36 4.66
C LEU A 225 -0.51 2.57 3.39
N VAL A 226 -1.83 2.56 3.53
CA VAL A 226 -2.77 3.03 2.51
C VAL A 226 -3.31 4.39 2.92
N LEU A 227 -3.11 5.36 2.04
CA LEU A 227 -3.84 6.63 1.99
C LEU A 227 -4.76 6.57 0.78
N ALA A 228 -6.03 6.88 0.98
CA ALA A 228 -7.00 6.82 -0.11
C ALA A 228 -7.93 8.04 -0.09
N THR A 229 -8.02 8.75 -1.23
CA THR A 229 -9.00 9.82 -1.38
C THR A 229 -10.35 9.25 -1.76
N VAL A 230 -11.39 9.72 -1.10
CA VAL A 230 -12.78 9.32 -1.39
C VAL A 230 -13.19 9.88 -2.75
N SER A 231 -13.31 8.98 -3.72
CA SER A 231 -13.76 9.27 -5.09
C SER A 231 -15.24 9.02 -5.29
N ASP A 232 -15.82 8.18 -4.45
CA ASP A 232 -17.20 7.74 -4.51
C ASP A 232 -17.79 7.69 -3.10
N GLN A 233 -18.98 8.27 -2.92
CA GLN A 233 -19.78 8.10 -1.72
C GLN A 233 -20.94 7.15 -2.08
N LEU A 234 -20.74 5.86 -1.80
CA LEU A 234 -21.62 4.79 -2.32
C LEU A 234 -23.02 4.81 -1.70
N ILE A 235 -23.16 5.24 -0.44
CA ILE A 235 -24.46 5.33 0.25
C ILE A 235 -25.28 6.48 -0.34
N ARG A 236 -24.68 7.65 -0.52
CA ARG A 236 -25.34 8.85 -1.07
C ARG A 236 -25.35 8.89 -2.59
N LYS A 237 -24.64 7.95 -3.26
CA LYS A 237 -24.51 7.88 -4.73
C LYS A 237 -23.92 9.14 -5.34
N GLU A 238 -22.89 9.68 -4.74
CA GLU A 238 -22.10 10.82 -5.21
C GLU A 238 -20.76 10.31 -5.79
N PHE A 239 -20.34 10.82 -6.93
CA PHE A 239 -19.18 10.31 -7.66
C PHE A 239 -18.34 11.43 -8.26
N LEU A 240 -17.02 11.33 -8.17
CA LEU A 240 -16.11 12.17 -8.92
C LEU A 240 -16.02 11.71 -10.39
N SER A 241 -15.80 12.63 -11.30
CA SER A 241 -15.52 12.33 -12.71
C SER A 241 -14.19 11.58 -12.87
N SER A 242 -13.98 10.92 -14.01
CA SER A 242 -12.72 10.23 -14.32
C SER A 242 -11.52 11.17 -14.31
N GLU A 243 -11.68 12.41 -14.74
CA GLU A 243 -10.65 13.43 -14.71
C GLU A 243 -10.30 13.82 -13.28
N GLU A 244 -11.29 14.10 -12.43
CA GLU A 244 -11.08 14.41 -11.02
C GLU A 244 -10.37 13.28 -10.29
N ARG A 245 -10.69 12.00 -10.59
CA ARG A 245 -10.00 10.85 -10.00
C ARG A 245 -8.51 10.78 -10.34
N THR A 246 -8.09 11.36 -11.44
CA THR A 246 -6.68 11.36 -11.86
C THR A 246 -5.91 12.53 -11.25
N TYR A 247 -6.52 13.74 -11.21
CA TYR A 247 -5.79 14.99 -10.98
C TYR A 247 -6.19 15.78 -9.73
N SER A 248 -7.22 15.36 -8.96
CA SER A 248 -7.70 16.13 -7.81
C SER A 248 -7.32 15.59 -6.44
N PHE A 249 -6.32 14.70 -6.36
CA PHE A 249 -5.90 14.06 -5.10
C PHE A 249 -4.64 14.67 -4.48
N ASP A 250 -4.39 15.94 -4.76
CA ASP A 250 -3.17 16.65 -4.33
C ASP A 250 -2.99 16.69 -2.81
N GLU A 251 -4.08 16.80 -2.03
CA GLU A 251 -3.99 16.77 -0.57
C GLU A 251 -3.43 15.43 -0.07
N MET A 252 -3.94 14.31 -0.57
CA MET A 252 -3.43 12.98 -0.24
C MET A 252 -1.97 12.81 -0.68
N VAL A 253 -1.64 13.25 -1.90
CA VAL A 253 -0.27 13.20 -2.43
C VAL A 253 0.67 14.03 -1.56
N THR A 254 0.24 15.23 -1.15
CA THR A 254 1.03 16.09 -0.25
C THR A 254 1.24 15.41 1.10
N ILE A 255 0.21 14.83 1.71
CA ILE A 255 0.34 14.07 2.97
C ILE A 255 1.36 12.93 2.79
N ALA A 256 1.28 12.17 1.70
CA ALA A 256 2.20 11.08 1.43
C ALA A 256 3.65 11.54 1.26
N LEU A 257 3.89 12.61 0.52
CA LEU A 257 5.22 13.18 0.28
C LEU A 257 5.82 13.78 1.55
N GLU A 258 5.06 14.56 2.31
CA GLU A 258 5.50 15.09 3.61
C GLU A 258 5.82 13.93 4.59
N THR A 259 5.01 12.87 4.56
CA THR A 259 5.28 11.66 5.36
C THR A 259 6.57 10.97 4.91
N ALA A 260 6.85 10.91 3.60
CA ALA A 260 8.11 10.36 3.09
C ALA A 260 9.32 11.17 3.57
N VAL A 261 9.20 12.49 3.71
CA VAL A 261 10.26 13.35 4.30
C VAL A 261 10.46 13.01 5.79
N GLU A 262 9.39 12.79 6.55
CA GLU A 262 9.46 12.42 7.97
C GLU A 262 10.01 11.00 8.24
N LEU A 263 10.05 10.13 7.22
CA LEU A 263 10.54 8.75 7.32
C LEU A 263 12.04 8.62 7.01
N ASN A 264 12.64 9.61 6.37
CA ASN A 264 14.07 9.69 6.05
C ASN A 264 14.81 10.58 7.05
#